data_32cbcfabdd5067b6847e05156f7aaf69
#
_entry.id   32cbcfabdd5067b6847e05156f7aaf69
#
_cell.length_a   1.000
_cell.length_b   1.000
_cell.length_c   1.000
_cell.angle_alpha   90.00
_cell.angle_beta   90.00
_cell.angle_gamma   90.00
#
_symmetry.space_group_name_H-M   'P 1'
#
loop_
_entity.id
_entity.type
_entity.pdbx_description
1 polymer ?
#
loop_
_entity_poly.entity_id
_entity_poly.type
_entity_poly.pdbx_seq_one_letter_code
_entity_poly.pdbx_strand_id
1 'polypeptide(L)'
;MAKVLVAIRVNPEDIDVDLDKLVNEIKARMPEKFEVVRHEKVYIAFGLYALRLFIIMPEEYEGGTEDLEELLTSIEGVSSVDIEMVTRTEAF
;
A
#
# COMPACT_ATOMS: atom_id res chain seq x y z
N MET A 1 15.55 13.82 9.02
CA MET A 1 14.25 14.42 8.69
C MET A 1 13.14 13.43 8.95
N ALA A 2 12.01 13.93 9.41
CA ALA A 2 10.88 13.06 9.69
C ALA A 2 10.22 12.60 8.40
N LYS A 3 9.65 11.43 8.48
CA LYS A 3 8.88 10.82 7.39
C LYS A 3 7.54 10.36 7.93
N VAL A 4 6.65 10.00 7.05
CA VAL A 4 5.35 9.46 7.42
C VAL A 4 5.30 8.00 7.01
N LEU A 5 4.94 7.15 7.95
CA LEU A 5 4.72 5.73 7.72
C LEU A 5 3.21 5.50 7.57
N VAL A 6 2.84 4.93 6.44
CA VAL A 6 1.44 4.61 6.14
C VAL A 6 1.28 3.11 6.07
N ALA A 7 0.37 2.56 6.86
CA ALA A 7 -0.04 1.17 6.72
C ALA A 7 -1.35 1.17 5.94
N ILE A 8 -1.34 0.53 4.78
CA ILE A 8 -2.48 0.52 3.88
C ILE A 8 -2.82 -0.92 3.50
N ARG A 9 -4.08 -1.27 3.60
CA ARG A 9 -4.56 -2.58 3.21
C ARG A 9 -5.13 -2.52 1.79
N VAL A 10 -4.56 -3.33 0.90
CA VAL A 10 -5.00 -3.44 -0.48
C VAL A 10 -5.87 -4.68 -0.60
N ASN A 11 -7.13 -4.50 -0.97
CA ASN A 11 -8.07 -5.59 -1.11
C ASN A 11 -8.14 -6.04 -2.55
N PRO A 12 -7.87 -7.34 -2.84
CA PRO A 12 -7.93 -7.82 -4.21
C PRO A 12 -9.38 -7.98 -4.69
N GLU A 13 -9.55 -8.03 -6.01
CA GLU A 13 -10.88 -8.18 -6.61
C GLU A 13 -11.49 -9.55 -6.32
N ASP A 14 -10.67 -10.59 -6.24
CA ASP A 14 -11.13 -11.93 -5.88
C ASP A 14 -9.96 -12.79 -5.40
N ILE A 15 -10.28 -14.03 -5.04
CA ILE A 15 -9.34 -14.99 -4.49
C ILE A 15 -8.25 -15.41 -5.49
N ASP A 16 -8.50 -15.27 -6.78
CA ASP A 16 -7.56 -15.69 -7.84
C ASP A 16 -6.45 -14.67 -8.11
N VAL A 17 -6.54 -13.48 -7.53
CA VAL A 17 -5.50 -12.47 -7.69
C VAL A 17 -4.21 -12.95 -7.04
N ASP A 18 -3.12 -12.99 -7.81
CA ASP A 18 -1.81 -13.36 -7.31
C ASP A 18 -1.20 -12.17 -6.56
N LEU A 19 -1.15 -12.27 -5.24
CA LEU A 19 -0.68 -11.17 -4.40
C LEU A 19 0.81 -10.88 -4.59
N ASP A 20 1.61 -11.89 -4.90
CA ASP A 20 3.04 -11.68 -5.14
C ASP A 20 3.27 -10.86 -6.40
N LYS A 21 2.50 -11.13 -7.44
CA LYS A 21 2.55 -10.33 -8.67
C LYS A 21 2.02 -8.93 -8.41
N LEU A 22 0.98 -8.82 -7.59
CA LEU A 22 0.39 -7.54 -7.24
C LEU A 22 1.40 -6.66 -6.50
N VAL A 23 2.15 -7.21 -5.56
CA VAL A 23 3.21 -6.48 -4.85
C VAL A 23 4.25 -5.97 -5.83
N ASN A 24 4.70 -6.80 -6.75
CA ASN A 24 5.70 -6.41 -7.74
C ASN A 24 5.20 -5.29 -8.64
N GLU A 25 3.95 -5.37 -9.07
CA GLU A 25 3.31 -4.34 -9.88
C GLU A 25 3.23 -3.02 -9.12
N ILE A 26 2.83 -3.07 -7.86
CA ILE A 26 2.75 -1.88 -7.01
C ILE A 26 4.12 -1.22 -6.87
N LYS A 27 5.15 -2.02 -6.57
CA LYS A 27 6.51 -1.49 -6.44
C LYS A 27 6.99 -0.85 -7.74
N ALA A 28 6.67 -1.47 -8.88
CA ALA A 28 7.08 -0.96 -10.18
C ALA A 28 6.44 0.38 -10.53
N ARG A 29 5.24 0.64 -10.02
CA ARG A 29 4.51 1.88 -10.29
C ARG A 29 4.68 2.96 -9.24
N MET A 30 5.34 2.62 -8.12
CA MET A 30 5.51 3.55 -7.02
C MET A 30 6.46 4.68 -7.39
N PRO A 31 6.07 5.97 -7.23
CA PRO A 31 6.98 7.09 -7.43
C PRO A 31 8.15 7.03 -6.46
N GLU A 32 9.27 7.67 -6.83
CA GLU A 32 10.47 7.66 -5.99
C GLU A 32 10.25 8.19 -4.58
N LYS A 33 9.33 9.12 -4.41
CA LYS A 33 9.05 9.71 -3.10
C LYS A 33 8.33 8.76 -2.14
N PHE A 34 7.78 7.67 -2.65
CA PHE A 34 7.13 6.65 -1.83
C PHE A 34 7.99 5.39 -1.84
N GLU A 35 8.19 4.79 -0.68
CA GLU A 35 8.96 3.56 -0.58
C GLU A 35 8.16 2.50 0.17
N VAL A 36 7.99 1.34 -0.45
CA VAL A 36 7.38 0.20 0.22
C VAL A 36 8.46 -0.50 1.01
N VAL A 37 8.43 -0.34 2.33
CA VAL A 37 9.47 -0.89 3.21
C VAL A 37 9.15 -2.29 3.70
N ARG A 38 7.87 -2.67 3.66
CA ARG A 38 7.43 -3.98 4.10
C ARG A 38 6.07 -4.30 3.51
N HIS A 39 5.79 -5.57 3.31
CA HIS A 39 4.46 -6.03 2.94
C HIS A 39 4.16 -7.35 3.63
N GLU A 40 2.89 -7.63 3.84
CA GLU A 40 2.45 -8.90 4.42
C GLU A 40 1.07 -9.26 3.90
N LYS A 41 0.74 -10.55 3.94
CA LYS A 41 -0.57 -11.04 3.56
C LYS A 41 -1.42 -11.12 4.82
N VAL A 42 -2.67 -10.67 4.72
CA VAL A 42 -3.61 -10.65 5.84
C VAL A 42 -4.83 -11.49 5.48
N TYR A 43 -5.08 -12.53 6.25
CA TYR A 43 -6.25 -13.37 6.01
C TYR A 43 -7.54 -12.58 6.31
N ILE A 44 -8.49 -12.63 5.38
CA ILE A 44 -9.79 -11.98 5.57
C ILE A 44 -10.84 -13.02 5.91
N ALA A 45 -11.17 -13.89 4.96
CA ALA A 45 -12.17 -14.93 5.14
C ALA A 45 -12.19 -15.85 3.91
N PHE A 46 -12.60 -17.09 4.10
CA PHE A 46 -12.84 -18.03 2.99
C PHE A 46 -11.68 -18.17 1.99
N GLY A 47 -10.46 -18.15 2.49
CA GLY A 47 -9.27 -18.25 1.64
C GLY A 47 -8.87 -16.95 0.96
N LEU A 48 -9.59 -15.88 1.21
CA LEU A 48 -9.25 -14.57 0.66
C LEU A 48 -8.26 -13.84 1.56
N TYR A 49 -7.19 -13.35 0.95
CA TYR A 49 -6.15 -12.57 1.64
C TYR A 49 -6.08 -11.17 1.06
N ALA A 50 -5.90 -10.20 1.93
CA ALA A 50 -5.55 -8.85 1.53
C ALA A 50 -4.04 -8.66 1.63
N LEU A 51 -3.54 -7.58 1.05
CA LEU A 51 -2.14 -7.23 1.10
C LEU A 51 -1.99 -5.98 1.95
N ARG A 52 -1.23 -6.07 3.04
CA ARG A 52 -0.92 -4.89 3.85
C ARG A 52 0.45 -4.37 3.46
N LEU A 53 0.50 -3.10 3.10
CA LEU A 53 1.73 -2.44 2.70
C LEU A 53 2.12 -1.42 3.75
N PHE A 54 3.43 -1.35 4.04
CA PHE A 54 4.00 -0.30 4.88
C PHE A 54 4.81 0.59 3.96
N ILE A 55 4.37 1.83 3.81
CA ILE A 55 4.92 2.77 2.84
C ILE A 55 5.43 4.00 3.56
N ILE A 56 6.64 4.41 3.21
CA ILE A 56 7.26 5.63 3.73
C ILE A 56 7.10 6.73 2.69
N MET A 57 6.66 7.89 3.14
CA MET A 57 6.55 9.07 2.28
C MET A 57 7.13 10.29 2.99
N PRO A 58 7.55 11.32 2.24
CA PRO A 58 8.05 12.55 2.84
C PRO A 58 6.98 13.25 3.67
N GLU A 59 7.36 13.80 4.81
CA GLU A 59 6.43 14.51 5.69
C GLU A 59 5.78 15.71 5.00
N GLU A 60 6.55 16.41 4.19
CA GLU A 60 6.09 17.62 3.49
C GLU A 60 5.35 17.34 2.19
N TYR A 61 5.05 16.08 1.89
CA TYR A 61 4.31 15.75 0.67
C TYR A 61 2.86 16.23 0.79
N GLU A 62 2.48 17.19 -0.04
CA GLU A 62 1.17 17.84 0.02
C GLU A 62 0.01 16.98 -0.44
N GLY A 63 0.25 16.03 -1.33
CA GLY A 63 -0.80 15.16 -1.83
C GLY A 63 -1.32 14.18 -0.77
N GLY A 64 -0.56 13.97 0.29
CA GLY A 64 -0.94 13.06 1.35
C GLY A 64 -1.22 11.65 0.86
N THR A 65 -2.16 10.97 1.52
CA THR A 65 -2.49 9.59 1.16
C THR A 65 -3.42 9.48 -0.04
N GLU A 66 -4.07 10.57 -0.45
CA GLU A 66 -5.01 10.53 -1.57
C GLU A 66 -4.35 10.09 -2.88
N ASP A 67 -3.18 10.63 -3.18
CA ASP A 67 -2.45 10.26 -4.39
C ASP A 67 -2.06 8.79 -4.34
N LEU A 68 -1.66 8.32 -3.17
CA LEU A 68 -1.30 6.93 -2.97
C LEU A 68 -2.52 6.01 -3.17
N GLU A 69 -3.66 6.40 -2.62
CA GLU A 69 -4.89 5.64 -2.78
C GLU A 69 -5.31 5.56 -4.25
N GLU A 70 -5.24 6.68 -4.97
CA GLU A 70 -5.57 6.71 -6.39
C GLU A 70 -4.64 5.82 -7.21
N LEU A 71 -3.35 5.87 -6.92
CA LEU A 71 -2.37 5.03 -7.59
C LEU A 71 -2.70 3.55 -7.39
N LEU A 72 -2.94 3.16 -6.15
CA LEU A 72 -3.19 1.76 -5.82
C LEU A 72 -4.50 1.26 -6.42
N THR A 73 -5.55 2.06 -6.37
CA THR A 73 -6.85 1.66 -6.92
C THR A 73 -6.85 1.61 -8.44
N SER A 74 -5.89 2.24 -9.10
CA SER A 74 -5.76 2.19 -10.54
C SER A 74 -5.10 0.90 -11.05
N ILE A 75 -4.51 0.13 -10.14
CA ILE A 75 -3.80 -1.09 -10.51
C ILE A 75 -4.81 -2.23 -10.72
N GLU A 76 -4.66 -2.96 -11.82
CA GLU A 76 -5.52 -4.10 -12.12
C GLU A 76 -5.39 -5.15 -11.03
N GLY A 77 -6.52 -5.68 -10.59
CA GLY A 77 -6.58 -6.67 -9.52
C GLY A 77 -6.89 -6.08 -8.15
N VAL A 78 -6.88 -4.75 -8.01
CA VAL A 78 -7.20 -4.07 -6.76
C VAL A 78 -8.67 -3.65 -6.78
N SER A 79 -9.43 -4.11 -5.79
CA SER A 79 -10.82 -3.73 -5.61
C SER A 79 -10.95 -2.43 -4.84
N SER A 80 -10.24 -2.34 -3.72
CA SER A 80 -10.29 -1.16 -2.86
C SER A 80 -9.04 -1.12 -1.98
N VAL A 81 -8.84 0.01 -1.33
CA VAL A 81 -7.75 0.16 -0.35
C VAL A 81 -8.30 0.84 0.90
N ASP A 82 -7.72 0.48 2.04
CA ASP A 82 -8.08 1.07 3.34
C ASP A 82 -6.81 1.54 4.03
N ILE A 83 -6.81 2.80 4.46
CA ILE A 83 -5.70 3.32 5.27
C ILE A 83 -5.93 2.84 6.71
N GLU A 84 -5.00 2.04 7.22
CA GLU A 84 -5.10 1.48 8.56
C GLU A 84 -4.37 2.33 9.59
N MET A 85 -3.26 2.96 9.20
CA MET A 85 -2.47 3.76 10.12
C MET A 85 -1.67 4.79 9.35
N VAL A 86 -1.57 5.98 9.90
CA VAL A 86 -0.68 7.02 9.41
C VAL A 86 0.06 7.55 10.62
N THR A 87 1.38 7.42 10.63
CA THR A 87 2.16 7.87 11.76
C THR A 87 3.45 8.54 11.29
N ARG A 88 3.86 9.55 12.04
CA ARG A 88 5.12 10.22 11.79
C ARG A 88 6.24 9.39 12.41
N THR A 89 7.33 9.24 11.67
CA THR A 89 8.48 8.48 12.14
C THR A 89 9.78 9.11 11.70
N GLU A 90 10.81 8.92 12.51
CA GLU A 90 12.17 9.31 12.17
C GLU A 90 13.07 8.08 12.02
N ALA A 91 12.48 6.89 12.14
CA ALA A 91 13.22 5.63 12.12
C ALA A 91 13.73 5.21 10.74
N PHE A 92 13.19 5.78 9.69
CA PHE A 92 13.56 5.40 8.31
C PHE A 92 14.22 6.54 7.56
#